data_11058aa7eeb9015728b75d697aaf9752
#
_entry.id   11058aa7eeb9015728b75d697aaf9752
#
_cell.length_a   1.000
_cell.length_b   1.000
_cell.length_c   1.000
_cell.angle_alpha   90.00
_cell.angle_beta   90.00
_cell.angle_gamma   90.00
#
_symmetry.space_group_name_H-M   'P 1'
#
loop_
_entity.id
_entity.type
_entity.pdbx_description
1 polymer ?
#
loop_
_entity_poly.entity_id
_entity_poly.type
_entity_poly.pdbx_seq_one_letter_code
_entity_poly.pdbx_strand_id
1 'polypeptide(L)'
;MKILSKPKGNAEEYGKWSVNPYIGCSHKCAYCYLKGGPSGKYLGQDAPVLKKGVVSEEHAFHLAMAEIIENREQIIKDGGVFMTFTSDPCLTETRRLCMRIAYECVERIIPVTMLTKTADIWGEWFYGSLRLRGNQKYANIGWTLTGHDELEPCAPSNKERLGAMKVVHKDGFPVWASIEPVVSFDASLMMIDQALKCGCTHFKIGLMTKNTKVCKNGFKFDNYEFPPYNMDECLQFIRFVMKKTEGKATVYWKNSFVEFLEQSKKDPQPVCGMTAREFLSQWPHSVNDMGQSNKG
;
A
#
# COMPACT_ATOMS: atom_id res chain seq x y z
N MET A 1 -17.97 -2.32 -18.81
CA MET A 1 -17.22 -2.73 -17.63
C MET A 1 -15.96 -1.87 -17.52
N LYS A 2 -15.47 -1.51 -16.31
CA LYS A 2 -14.29 -0.64 -16.16
C LYS A 2 -13.17 -1.38 -15.43
N ILE A 3 -11.94 -1.26 -15.92
CA ILE A 3 -10.71 -1.70 -15.26
C ILE A 3 -10.13 -0.55 -14.43
N LEU A 4 -10.16 0.65 -14.97
CA LEU A 4 -9.83 1.88 -14.27
C LEU A 4 -11.01 2.31 -13.38
N SER A 5 -10.73 2.70 -12.16
CA SER A 5 -11.74 3.14 -11.21
C SER A 5 -11.21 4.21 -10.26
N LYS A 6 -12.11 5.03 -9.73
CA LYS A 6 -11.81 5.91 -8.59
C LYS A 6 -12.11 5.12 -7.31
N PRO A 7 -11.12 4.84 -6.47
CA PRO A 7 -11.33 4.19 -5.19
C PRO A 7 -12.21 5.05 -4.28
N LYS A 8 -12.79 4.45 -3.24
CA LYS A 8 -13.63 5.13 -2.24
C LYS A 8 -13.21 4.69 -0.83
N GLY A 9 -13.45 5.56 0.13
CA GLY A 9 -13.13 5.31 1.54
C GLY A 9 -11.64 5.11 1.77
N ASN A 10 -11.24 4.16 2.62
CA ASN A 10 -9.83 3.95 2.98
C ASN A 10 -8.91 3.63 1.79
N ALA A 11 -9.44 3.22 0.65
CA ALA A 11 -8.65 2.99 -0.55
C ALA A 11 -8.16 4.30 -1.20
N GLU A 12 -8.87 5.42 -0.99
CA GLU A 12 -8.46 6.74 -1.49
C GLU A 12 -7.12 7.21 -0.90
N GLU A 13 -6.74 6.68 0.27
CA GLU A 13 -5.45 6.96 0.91
C GLU A 13 -4.24 6.46 0.10
N TYR A 14 -4.45 5.57 -0.85
CA TYR A 14 -3.38 5.04 -1.72
C TYR A 14 -3.29 5.75 -3.07
N GLY A 15 -4.38 6.31 -3.55
CA GLY A 15 -4.42 7.03 -4.82
C GLY A 15 -5.85 7.33 -5.27
N LYS A 16 -6.00 8.35 -6.11
CA LYS A 16 -7.31 8.77 -6.64
C LYS A 16 -7.79 7.93 -7.83
N TRP A 17 -6.89 7.15 -8.44
CA TRP A 17 -7.16 6.29 -9.57
C TRP A 17 -6.55 4.92 -9.33
N SER A 18 -7.24 3.87 -9.69
CA SER A 18 -6.74 2.50 -9.57
C SER A 18 -7.05 1.65 -10.79
N VAL A 19 -6.10 0.80 -11.15
CA VAL A 19 -6.23 -0.17 -12.23
C VAL A 19 -6.37 -1.55 -11.63
N ASN A 20 -7.51 -2.21 -11.87
CA ASN A 20 -7.86 -3.48 -11.23
C ASN A 20 -8.31 -4.51 -12.28
N PRO A 21 -7.39 -5.17 -13.02
CA PRO A 21 -7.75 -6.14 -14.04
C PRO A 21 -8.18 -7.50 -13.49
N TYR A 22 -7.69 -7.84 -12.29
CA TYR A 22 -7.96 -9.11 -11.62
C TYR A 22 -8.75 -8.93 -10.32
N ILE A 23 -9.38 -10.00 -9.88
CA ILE A 23 -9.94 -10.19 -8.54
C ILE A 23 -9.36 -11.45 -7.92
N GLY A 24 -9.21 -11.46 -6.59
CA GLY A 24 -8.61 -12.58 -5.86
C GLY A 24 -7.10 -12.49 -5.74
N CYS A 25 -6.51 -13.26 -4.82
CA CYS A 25 -5.10 -13.22 -4.50
C CYS A 25 -4.66 -14.56 -3.87
N SER A 26 -3.53 -15.10 -4.33
CA SER A 26 -2.99 -16.38 -3.85
C SER A 26 -2.17 -16.27 -2.56
N HIS A 27 -1.92 -15.07 -2.00
CA HIS A 27 -1.17 -14.90 -0.74
C HIS A 27 -1.88 -15.42 0.51
N LYS A 28 -3.22 -15.55 0.49
CA LYS A 28 -4.04 -16.11 1.58
C LYS A 28 -3.85 -15.45 2.94
N CYS A 29 -3.55 -14.14 2.97
CA CYS A 29 -3.37 -13.41 4.23
C CYS A 29 -4.60 -13.55 5.13
N ALA A 30 -4.40 -13.84 6.42
CA ALA A 30 -5.45 -14.02 7.40
C ALA A 30 -6.32 -12.77 7.59
N TYR A 31 -5.73 -11.59 7.47
CA TYR A 31 -6.37 -10.28 7.62
C TYR A 31 -6.89 -9.69 6.30
N CYS A 32 -6.95 -10.47 5.21
CA CYS A 32 -7.28 -9.95 3.88
C CYS A 32 -8.67 -9.31 3.83
N TYR A 33 -8.71 -8.01 3.58
CA TYR A 33 -9.98 -7.27 3.47
C TYR A 33 -10.85 -7.70 2.29
N LEU A 34 -10.25 -8.31 1.24
CA LEU A 34 -11.00 -8.83 0.09
C LEU A 34 -11.94 -9.97 0.48
N LYS A 35 -11.62 -10.71 1.54
CA LYS A 35 -12.46 -11.82 2.05
C LYS A 35 -13.59 -11.34 2.97
N GLY A 36 -13.55 -10.07 3.39
CA GLY A 36 -14.52 -9.48 4.30
C GLY A 36 -15.70 -8.83 3.61
N GLY A 37 -16.82 -8.70 4.37
CA GLY A 37 -18.00 -7.98 3.94
C GLY A 37 -18.81 -8.64 2.80
N PRO A 38 -19.84 -7.94 2.29
CA PRO A 38 -20.76 -8.50 1.27
C PRO A 38 -20.08 -8.87 -0.05
N SER A 39 -19.00 -8.17 -0.41
CA SER A 39 -18.23 -8.42 -1.64
C SER A 39 -17.22 -9.56 -1.51
N GLY A 40 -17.03 -10.13 -0.31
CA GLY A 40 -15.99 -11.13 -0.05
C GLY A 40 -16.11 -12.39 -0.89
N LYS A 41 -17.34 -12.85 -1.15
CA LYS A 41 -17.58 -14.00 -2.03
C LYS A 41 -17.11 -13.77 -3.47
N TYR A 42 -17.12 -12.53 -3.94
CA TYR A 42 -16.72 -12.17 -5.30
C TYR A 42 -15.24 -11.75 -5.38
N LEU A 43 -14.79 -10.88 -4.46
CA LEU A 43 -13.43 -10.34 -4.48
C LEU A 43 -12.40 -11.24 -3.81
N GLY A 44 -12.82 -12.04 -2.82
CA GLY A 44 -11.94 -12.85 -1.96
C GLY A 44 -11.58 -14.22 -2.53
N GLN A 45 -11.47 -14.35 -3.85
CA GLN A 45 -11.01 -15.60 -4.49
C GLN A 45 -9.60 -15.95 -4.04
N ASP A 46 -9.33 -17.25 -3.85
CA ASP A 46 -8.01 -17.75 -3.40
C ASP A 46 -6.95 -17.78 -4.52
N ALA A 47 -7.34 -17.48 -5.73
CA ALA A 47 -6.46 -17.30 -6.89
C ALA A 47 -6.94 -16.13 -7.73
N PRO A 48 -6.02 -15.40 -8.40
CA PRO A 48 -6.40 -14.31 -9.28
C PRO A 48 -7.17 -14.81 -10.50
N VAL A 49 -8.27 -14.15 -10.81
CA VAL A 49 -9.02 -14.34 -12.06
C VAL A 49 -9.32 -12.99 -12.69
N LEU A 50 -9.42 -12.93 -14.00
CA LEU A 50 -9.80 -11.71 -14.71
C LEU A 50 -11.19 -11.26 -14.26
N LYS A 51 -11.40 -9.96 -14.17
CA LYS A 51 -12.72 -9.38 -13.85
C LYS A 51 -13.80 -9.92 -14.80
N LYS A 52 -14.99 -10.17 -14.26
CA LYS A 52 -16.14 -10.61 -15.03
C LYS A 52 -16.37 -9.71 -16.25
N GLY A 53 -16.50 -10.32 -17.44
CA GLY A 53 -16.69 -9.63 -18.71
C GLY A 53 -15.38 -9.25 -19.43
N VAL A 54 -14.20 -9.52 -18.83
CA VAL A 54 -12.89 -9.49 -19.51
C VAL A 54 -12.62 -10.89 -20.05
N VAL A 55 -12.44 -11.00 -21.34
CA VAL A 55 -12.33 -12.31 -22.04
C VAL A 55 -10.88 -12.80 -22.15
N SER A 56 -9.89 -11.91 -22.04
CA SER A 56 -8.47 -12.23 -22.10
C SER A 56 -7.61 -11.13 -21.49
N GLU A 57 -6.35 -11.41 -21.20
CA GLU A 57 -5.38 -10.38 -20.76
C GLU A 57 -5.19 -9.28 -21.83
N GLU A 58 -5.19 -9.65 -23.10
CA GLU A 58 -5.08 -8.68 -24.19
C GLU A 58 -6.29 -7.73 -24.22
N HIS A 59 -7.48 -8.26 -24.03
CA HIS A 59 -8.69 -7.44 -23.89
C HIS A 59 -8.59 -6.53 -22.65
N ALA A 60 -8.13 -7.06 -21.52
CA ALA A 60 -7.91 -6.27 -20.30
C ALA A 60 -6.90 -5.13 -20.53
N PHE A 61 -5.81 -5.42 -21.22
CA PHE A 61 -4.79 -4.43 -21.55
C PHE A 61 -5.36 -3.28 -22.39
N HIS A 62 -6.05 -3.60 -23.47
CA HIS A 62 -6.63 -2.57 -24.35
C HIS A 62 -7.70 -1.74 -23.65
N LEU A 63 -8.56 -2.35 -22.84
CA LEU A 63 -9.53 -1.63 -22.02
C LEU A 63 -8.84 -0.69 -21.02
N ALA A 64 -7.86 -1.20 -20.27
CA ALA A 64 -7.13 -0.40 -19.29
C ALA A 64 -6.46 0.80 -19.96
N MET A 65 -5.75 0.58 -21.06
CA MET A 65 -5.03 1.65 -21.74
C MET A 65 -5.97 2.68 -22.38
N ALA A 66 -7.08 2.25 -22.96
CA ALA A 66 -8.10 3.18 -23.48
C ALA A 66 -8.65 4.10 -22.38
N GLU A 67 -9.06 3.52 -21.23
CA GLU A 67 -9.59 4.26 -20.09
C GLU A 67 -8.54 5.19 -19.46
N ILE A 68 -7.26 4.77 -19.39
CA ILE A 68 -6.15 5.57 -18.86
C ILE A 68 -5.84 6.74 -19.79
N ILE A 69 -5.77 6.52 -21.10
CA ILE A 69 -5.47 7.56 -22.09
C ILE A 69 -6.58 8.60 -22.12
N GLU A 70 -7.85 8.18 -22.10
CA GLU A 70 -9.01 9.07 -22.04
C GLU A 70 -8.96 10.01 -20.83
N ASN A 71 -8.44 9.55 -19.68
CA ASN A 71 -8.38 10.32 -18.43
C ASN A 71 -6.97 10.83 -18.11
N ARG A 72 -6.02 10.79 -19.05
CA ARG A 72 -4.59 10.97 -18.81
C ARG A 72 -4.24 12.24 -18.04
N GLU A 73 -4.76 13.39 -18.46
CA GLU A 73 -4.45 14.69 -17.85
C GLU A 73 -4.87 14.73 -16.39
N GLN A 74 -6.09 14.24 -16.10
CA GLN A 74 -6.59 14.20 -14.73
C GLN A 74 -5.83 13.17 -13.89
N ILE A 75 -5.47 12.02 -14.45
CA ILE A 75 -4.66 11.02 -13.77
C ILE A 75 -3.30 11.59 -13.36
N ILE A 76 -2.61 12.29 -14.26
CA ILE A 76 -1.31 12.90 -13.96
C ILE A 76 -1.46 13.97 -12.86
N LYS A 77 -2.49 14.84 -12.97
CA LYS A 77 -2.79 15.85 -11.96
C LYS A 77 -3.10 15.27 -10.59
N ASP A 78 -3.72 14.09 -10.56
CA ASP A 78 -4.11 13.38 -9.34
C ASP A 78 -2.99 12.47 -8.80
N GLY A 79 -1.78 12.49 -9.38
CA GLY A 79 -0.61 11.75 -8.90
C GLY A 79 -0.40 10.37 -9.51
N GLY A 80 -1.15 10.02 -10.57
CA GLY A 80 -0.98 8.75 -11.27
C GLY A 80 -2.02 7.69 -10.93
N VAL A 81 -1.68 6.42 -11.24
CA VAL A 81 -2.54 5.25 -10.98
C VAL A 81 -1.95 4.34 -9.92
N PHE A 82 -2.81 3.75 -9.10
CA PHE A 82 -2.45 2.70 -8.14
C PHE A 82 -2.76 1.30 -8.70
N MET A 83 -1.87 0.36 -8.53
CA MET A 83 -2.02 -1.04 -8.92
C MET A 83 -1.81 -1.96 -7.71
N THR A 84 -2.73 -2.77 -7.29
CA THR A 84 -4.16 -2.91 -7.53
C THR A 84 -4.86 -3.06 -6.17
N PHE A 85 -6.19 -2.83 -6.08
CA PHE A 85 -6.92 -3.07 -4.83
C PHE A 85 -7.57 -4.46 -4.77
N THR A 86 -7.77 -5.11 -5.89
CA THR A 86 -8.57 -6.35 -5.94
C THR A 86 -7.73 -7.61 -6.17
N SER A 87 -6.41 -7.46 -6.23
CA SER A 87 -5.41 -8.53 -6.32
C SER A 87 -4.04 -7.98 -5.90
N ASP A 88 -2.99 -8.80 -5.91
CA ASP A 88 -1.60 -8.34 -5.88
C ASP A 88 -1.09 -8.22 -7.33
N PRO A 89 -0.46 -7.10 -7.75
CA PRO A 89 -0.04 -6.89 -9.12
C PRO A 89 1.16 -7.73 -9.56
N CYS A 90 1.91 -8.30 -8.61
CA CYS A 90 3.18 -8.95 -8.87
C CYS A 90 3.17 -10.48 -8.70
N LEU A 91 2.00 -11.08 -8.46
CA LEU A 91 1.87 -12.55 -8.46
C LEU A 91 2.26 -13.13 -9.83
N THR A 92 2.69 -14.37 -9.84
CA THR A 92 3.03 -15.09 -11.08
C THR A 92 1.88 -15.02 -12.10
N GLU A 93 0.63 -15.09 -11.62
CA GLU A 93 -0.57 -15.07 -12.43
C GLU A 93 -0.95 -13.66 -12.94
N THR A 94 -0.55 -12.61 -12.25
CA THR A 94 -1.00 -11.23 -12.56
C THR A 94 0.09 -10.35 -13.16
N ARG A 95 1.35 -10.64 -12.86
CA ARG A 95 2.48 -9.75 -13.15
C ARG A 95 2.62 -9.41 -14.62
N ARG A 96 2.38 -10.37 -15.54
CA ARG A 96 2.53 -10.15 -16.97
C ARG A 96 1.68 -8.98 -17.45
N LEU A 97 0.38 -9.00 -17.16
CA LEU A 97 -0.55 -7.96 -17.57
C LEU A 97 -0.32 -6.67 -16.78
N CYS A 98 -0.18 -6.77 -15.44
CA CYS A 98 0.00 -5.59 -14.60
C CYS A 98 1.29 -4.83 -14.94
N MET A 99 2.42 -5.53 -15.15
CA MET A 99 3.67 -4.90 -15.53
C MET A 99 3.61 -4.29 -16.93
N ARG A 100 2.92 -4.92 -17.89
CA ARG A 100 2.71 -4.37 -19.21
C ARG A 100 1.93 -3.05 -19.16
N ILE A 101 0.85 -2.99 -18.38
CA ILE A 101 0.08 -1.75 -18.17
C ILE A 101 0.94 -0.68 -17.50
N ALA A 102 1.67 -1.06 -16.43
CA ALA A 102 2.56 -0.15 -15.71
C ALA A 102 3.66 0.42 -16.63
N TYR A 103 4.28 -0.41 -17.44
CA TYR A 103 5.27 0.00 -18.43
C TYR A 103 4.71 1.04 -19.40
N GLU A 104 3.55 0.76 -20.01
CA GLU A 104 2.90 1.68 -20.93
C GLU A 104 2.50 3.02 -20.29
N CYS A 105 2.13 3.01 -19.02
CA CYS A 105 1.88 4.23 -18.26
C CYS A 105 3.17 5.04 -18.09
N VAL A 106 4.24 4.40 -17.61
CA VAL A 106 5.53 5.05 -17.33
C VAL A 106 6.16 5.61 -18.62
N GLU A 107 6.09 4.89 -19.73
CA GLU A 107 6.55 5.39 -21.03
C GLU A 107 5.79 6.64 -21.51
N ARG A 108 4.56 6.83 -21.03
CA ARG A 108 3.72 8.02 -21.30
C ARG A 108 3.80 9.07 -20.20
N ILE A 109 4.78 8.94 -19.30
CA ILE A 109 4.96 9.87 -18.18
C ILE A 109 3.72 9.92 -17.26
N ILE A 110 3.03 8.80 -17.13
CA ILE A 110 1.92 8.63 -16.17
C ILE A 110 2.50 7.90 -14.95
N PRO A 111 2.52 8.53 -13.76
CA PRO A 111 3.07 7.88 -12.57
C PRO A 111 2.27 6.62 -12.19
N VAL A 112 2.99 5.59 -11.78
CA VAL A 112 2.42 4.33 -11.31
C VAL A 112 2.90 4.06 -9.90
N THR A 113 1.96 3.80 -8.99
CA THR A 113 2.25 3.31 -7.65
C THR A 113 1.79 1.86 -7.54
N MET A 114 2.70 0.98 -7.16
CA MET A 114 2.42 -0.44 -6.93
C MET A 114 2.61 -0.79 -5.46
N LEU A 115 1.79 -1.71 -4.95
CA LEU A 115 1.93 -2.31 -3.64
C LEU A 115 1.83 -3.83 -3.76
N THR A 116 2.82 -4.54 -3.24
CA THR A 116 2.89 -5.99 -3.34
C THR A 116 3.39 -6.63 -2.05
N LYS A 117 3.16 -7.93 -1.92
CA LYS A 117 3.84 -8.81 -0.96
C LYS A 117 4.82 -9.77 -1.65
N THR A 118 4.93 -9.70 -2.97
CA THR A 118 5.83 -10.55 -3.74
C THR A 118 7.27 -10.04 -3.65
N ALA A 119 8.23 -10.92 -3.42
CA ALA A 119 9.65 -10.59 -3.43
C ALA A 119 10.26 -10.71 -4.84
N ASP A 120 9.80 -11.67 -5.63
CA ASP A 120 10.17 -11.82 -7.04
C ASP A 120 9.21 -11.02 -7.93
N ILE A 121 9.44 -9.70 -7.99
CA ILE A 121 8.58 -8.79 -8.77
C ILE A 121 9.08 -8.56 -10.19
N TRP A 122 10.21 -9.14 -10.55
CA TRP A 122 10.94 -8.79 -11.73
C TRP A 122 10.68 -9.75 -12.89
N GLY A 123 9.85 -9.32 -13.83
CA GLY A 123 10.06 -9.79 -15.18
C GLY A 123 11.22 -8.99 -15.78
N GLU A 124 12.26 -9.64 -16.27
CA GLU A 124 13.46 -9.02 -16.85
C GLU A 124 13.13 -7.88 -17.83
N TRP A 125 12.05 -8.05 -18.57
CA TRP A 125 11.59 -7.09 -19.56
C TRP A 125 11.12 -5.74 -18.98
N PHE A 126 10.25 -5.74 -17.98
CA PHE A 126 9.72 -4.50 -17.38
C PHE A 126 10.84 -3.70 -16.72
N TYR A 127 11.58 -4.37 -15.88
CA TYR A 127 12.65 -3.78 -15.07
C TYR A 127 13.80 -3.24 -15.93
N GLY A 128 14.31 -4.08 -16.84
CA GLY A 128 15.41 -3.68 -17.72
C GLY A 128 15.03 -2.53 -18.64
N SER A 129 13.82 -2.53 -19.18
CA SER A 129 13.36 -1.48 -20.10
C SER A 129 13.23 -0.13 -19.42
N LEU A 130 12.61 -0.05 -18.23
CA LEU A 130 12.47 1.20 -17.49
C LEU A 130 13.82 1.76 -17.02
N ARG A 131 14.71 0.88 -16.56
CA ARG A 131 16.05 1.25 -16.12
C ARG A 131 16.87 1.86 -17.27
N LEU A 132 16.84 1.24 -18.44
CA LEU A 132 17.58 1.72 -19.60
C LEU A 132 17.09 3.08 -20.13
N ARG A 133 15.84 3.44 -19.88
CA ARG A 133 15.24 4.70 -20.36
C ARG A 133 15.24 5.83 -19.33
N GLY A 134 15.70 5.59 -18.10
CA GLY A 134 15.73 6.62 -17.05
C GLY A 134 14.35 7.02 -16.51
N ASN A 135 13.33 6.17 -16.70
CA ASN A 135 11.94 6.45 -16.30
C ASN A 135 11.57 5.89 -14.92
N GLN A 136 12.55 5.39 -14.15
CA GLN A 136 12.33 4.78 -12.83
C GLN A 136 11.53 5.68 -11.88
N LYS A 137 11.74 6.99 -11.94
CA LYS A 137 11.07 7.98 -11.07
C LYS A 137 9.54 7.99 -11.18
N TYR A 138 8.98 7.44 -12.26
CA TYR A 138 7.54 7.33 -12.46
C TYR A 138 6.94 6.00 -11.99
N ALA A 139 7.78 5.05 -11.56
CA ALA A 139 7.37 3.76 -11.03
C ALA A 139 7.69 3.68 -9.52
N ASN A 140 6.72 4.00 -8.67
CA ASN A 140 6.87 3.97 -7.22
C ASN A 140 6.44 2.58 -6.69
N ILE A 141 7.40 1.82 -6.15
CA ILE A 141 7.19 0.42 -5.81
C ILE A 141 7.20 0.23 -4.29
N GLY A 142 6.14 -0.35 -3.76
CA GLY A 142 5.93 -0.54 -2.34
C GLY A 142 5.74 -1.98 -1.92
N TRP A 143 6.09 -2.27 -0.67
CA TRP A 143 5.84 -3.54 -0.03
C TRP A 143 5.01 -3.39 1.22
N THR A 144 4.08 -4.33 1.42
CA THR A 144 3.45 -4.50 2.72
C THR A 144 4.43 -5.21 3.63
N LEU A 145 4.67 -4.66 4.81
CA LEU A 145 5.57 -5.20 5.83
C LEU A 145 4.86 -5.20 7.18
N THR A 146 4.40 -6.37 7.61
CA THR A 146 3.68 -6.53 8.89
C THR A 146 4.61 -6.93 10.03
N GLY A 147 5.73 -7.59 9.70
CA GLY A 147 6.60 -8.26 10.66
C GLY A 147 6.02 -9.58 11.19
N HIS A 148 4.93 -10.09 10.57
CA HIS A 148 4.19 -11.28 10.99
C HIS A 148 3.96 -12.21 9.79
N ASP A 149 4.99 -12.99 9.42
CA ASP A 149 4.94 -13.91 8.29
C ASP A 149 3.89 -15.01 8.47
N GLU A 150 3.60 -15.39 9.72
CA GLU A 150 2.61 -16.40 10.08
C GLU A 150 1.17 -16.01 9.68
N LEU A 151 0.88 -14.73 9.53
CA LEU A 151 -0.41 -14.23 9.04
C LEU A 151 -0.50 -14.16 7.52
N GLU A 152 0.58 -14.48 6.82
CA GLU A 152 0.74 -14.36 5.37
C GLU A 152 1.29 -15.65 4.75
N PRO A 153 0.64 -16.81 4.95
CA PRO A 153 1.23 -18.16 4.77
C PRO A 153 1.67 -18.48 3.34
N CYS A 154 1.14 -17.80 2.35
CA CYS A 154 1.50 -18.02 0.94
C CYS A 154 2.20 -16.80 0.32
N ALA A 155 2.62 -15.83 1.13
CA ALA A 155 3.44 -14.72 0.68
C ALA A 155 4.92 -14.94 1.04
N PRO A 156 5.89 -14.41 0.29
CA PRO A 156 7.27 -14.35 0.71
C PRO A 156 7.42 -13.66 2.07
N SER A 157 8.40 -14.07 2.86
CA SER A 157 8.67 -13.49 4.19
C SER A 157 8.95 -11.98 4.12
N ASN A 158 8.71 -11.26 5.22
CA ASN A 158 9.08 -9.86 5.33
C ASN A 158 10.57 -9.62 5.02
N LYS A 159 11.44 -10.56 5.39
CA LYS A 159 12.88 -10.51 5.07
C LYS A 159 13.15 -10.56 3.57
N GLU A 160 12.47 -11.41 2.83
CA GLU A 160 12.62 -11.50 1.36
C GLU A 160 12.08 -10.24 0.69
N ARG A 161 10.95 -9.69 1.15
CA ARG A 161 10.39 -8.41 0.66
C ARG A 161 11.35 -7.24 0.88
N LEU A 162 11.99 -7.16 2.05
CA LEU A 162 13.03 -6.17 2.34
C LEU A 162 14.25 -6.34 1.44
N GLY A 163 14.63 -7.59 1.15
CA GLY A 163 15.68 -7.89 0.17
C GLY A 163 15.35 -7.35 -1.22
N ALA A 164 14.12 -7.59 -1.68
CA ALA A 164 13.62 -7.07 -2.94
C ALA A 164 13.59 -5.52 -2.96
N MET A 165 13.08 -4.89 -1.92
CA MET A 165 13.08 -3.42 -1.77
C MET A 165 14.49 -2.85 -1.92
N LYS A 166 15.48 -3.45 -1.27
CA LYS A 166 16.88 -3.00 -1.33
C LYS A 166 17.46 -3.07 -2.75
N VAL A 167 17.15 -4.13 -3.49
CA VAL A 167 17.59 -4.30 -4.89
C VAL A 167 16.99 -3.20 -5.75
N VAL A 168 15.69 -3.01 -5.66
CA VAL A 168 14.92 -2.03 -6.42
C VAL A 168 15.38 -0.61 -6.19
N HIS A 169 15.62 -0.27 -4.91
CA HIS A 169 16.17 1.03 -4.55
C HIS A 169 17.56 1.26 -5.17
N LYS A 170 18.45 0.25 -5.11
CA LYS A 170 19.78 0.34 -5.72
C LYS A 170 19.73 0.58 -7.24
N ASP A 171 18.69 0.12 -7.88
CA ASP A 171 18.48 0.29 -9.31
C ASP A 171 17.76 1.61 -9.66
N GLY A 172 17.60 2.49 -8.67
CA GLY A 172 17.14 3.87 -8.86
C GLY A 172 15.63 4.06 -8.85
N PHE A 173 14.84 3.05 -8.45
CA PHE A 173 13.40 3.20 -8.30
C PHE A 173 13.04 3.80 -6.94
N PRO A 174 12.06 4.72 -6.87
CA PRO A 174 11.44 5.10 -5.61
C PRO A 174 10.81 3.89 -4.92
N VAL A 175 11.12 3.70 -3.64
CA VAL A 175 10.55 2.60 -2.84
C VAL A 175 9.85 3.11 -1.60
N TRP A 176 8.76 2.43 -1.22
CA TRP A 176 7.94 2.78 -0.07
C TRP A 176 7.42 1.55 0.65
N ALA A 177 6.93 1.72 1.88
CA ALA A 177 6.39 0.63 2.66
C ALA A 177 4.98 0.94 3.18
N SER A 178 4.10 -0.07 3.11
CA SER A 178 2.83 -0.10 3.82
C SER A 178 3.01 -0.94 5.07
N ILE A 179 3.04 -0.29 6.23
CA ILE A 179 3.01 -0.92 7.56
C ILE A 179 1.53 -1.07 7.94
N GLU A 180 0.85 -1.96 7.24
CA GLU A 180 -0.59 -2.19 7.42
C GLU A 180 -0.96 -3.64 7.10
N PRO A 181 -1.59 -4.29 8.07
CA PRO A 181 -1.94 -3.76 9.38
C PRO A 181 -0.75 -3.73 10.34
N VAL A 182 -0.72 -2.71 11.22
CA VAL A 182 0.08 -2.79 12.43
C VAL A 182 -0.52 -3.89 13.30
N VAL A 183 0.18 -5.01 13.41
CA VAL A 183 -0.23 -6.17 14.21
C VAL A 183 0.31 -6.02 15.63
N SER A 184 1.60 -5.71 15.74
CA SER A 184 2.24 -5.29 16.98
C SER A 184 3.14 -4.07 16.74
N PHE A 185 3.25 -3.20 17.73
CA PHE A 185 4.07 -1.99 17.60
C PHE A 185 5.56 -2.32 17.47
N ASP A 186 6.06 -3.30 18.22
CA ASP A 186 7.48 -3.69 18.18
C ASP A 186 7.88 -4.27 16.82
N ALA A 187 7.09 -5.20 16.28
CA ALA A 187 7.35 -5.76 14.95
C ALA A 187 7.29 -4.67 13.88
N SER A 188 6.32 -3.75 13.98
CA SER A 188 6.20 -2.63 13.04
C SER A 188 7.39 -1.67 13.11
N LEU A 189 7.89 -1.34 14.32
CA LEU A 189 9.11 -0.53 14.51
C LEU A 189 10.34 -1.21 13.91
N MET A 190 10.45 -2.53 14.06
CA MET A 190 11.52 -3.31 13.44
C MET A 190 11.44 -3.26 11.90
N MET A 191 10.24 -3.40 11.33
CA MET A 191 10.05 -3.31 9.88
C MET A 191 10.40 -1.93 9.34
N ILE A 192 9.99 -0.86 10.02
CA ILE A 192 10.33 0.52 9.65
C ILE A 192 11.85 0.73 9.66
N ASP A 193 12.54 0.29 10.71
CA ASP A 193 14.00 0.39 10.82
C ASP A 193 14.73 -0.35 9.69
N GLN A 194 14.27 -1.56 9.36
CA GLN A 194 14.85 -2.36 8.29
C GLN A 194 14.53 -1.78 6.90
N ALA A 195 13.31 -1.27 6.68
CA ALA A 195 12.92 -0.64 5.44
C ALA A 195 13.73 0.64 5.17
N LEU A 196 13.99 1.47 6.19
CA LEU A 196 14.87 2.63 6.07
C LEU A 196 16.29 2.23 5.59
N LYS A 197 16.84 1.13 6.12
CA LYS A 197 18.14 0.58 5.68
C LYS A 197 18.11 0.03 4.25
N CYS A 198 16.91 -0.28 3.74
CA CYS A 198 16.69 -0.72 2.36
C CYS A 198 16.37 0.44 1.39
N GLY A 199 16.42 1.70 1.86
CA GLY A 199 16.20 2.89 1.03
C GLY A 199 14.75 3.36 0.96
N CYS A 200 13.87 2.86 1.85
CA CYS A 200 12.49 3.34 1.93
C CYS A 200 12.43 4.81 2.34
N THR A 201 11.74 5.62 1.55
CA THR A 201 11.59 7.07 1.77
C THR A 201 10.17 7.51 2.09
N HIS A 202 9.21 6.58 2.08
CA HIS A 202 7.82 6.87 2.39
C HIS A 202 7.15 5.68 3.09
N PHE A 203 6.42 5.97 4.16
CA PHE A 203 5.65 4.97 4.90
C PHE A 203 4.17 5.33 4.92
N LYS A 204 3.30 4.34 4.70
CA LYS A 204 1.88 4.41 5.05
C LYS A 204 1.62 3.46 6.20
N ILE A 205 1.14 3.97 7.33
CA ILE A 205 1.01 3.20 8.56
C ILE A 205 -0.46 3.17 9.00
N GLY A 206 -1.01 1.98 9.15
CA GLY A 206 -2.42 1.78 9.49
C GLY A 206 -2.65 0.67 10.51
N LEU A 207 -3.57 0.90 11.45
CA LEU A 207 -4.01 -0.09 12.41
C LEU A 207 -4.88 -1.16 11.74
N MET A 208 -4.99 -2.33 12.38
CA MET A 208 -5.90 -3.39 11.94
C MET A 208 -7.34 -2.91 11.96
N THR A 209 -8.03 -3.12 10.85
CA THR A 209 -9.46 -2.80 10.71
C THR A 209 -10.25 -4.03 10.29
N LYS A 210 -11.48 -4.14 10.81
CA LYS A 210 -12.48 -5.11 10.36
C LYS A 210 -13.71 -4.33 9.90
N ASN A 211 -14.14 -4.55 8.65
CA ASN A 211 -15.25 -3.80 8.06
C ASN A 211 -15.06 -2.28 8.20
N THR A 212 -13.87 -1.80 7.90
CA THR A 212 -13.43 -0.39 7.99
C THR A 212 -13.31 0.20 9.40
N LYS A 213 -13.63 -0.55 10.45
CA LYS A 213 -13.50 -0.10 11.84
C LYS A 213 -12.24 -0.64 12.49
N VAL A 214 -11.55 0.18 13.27
CA VAL A 214 -10.37 -0.25 14.03
C VAL A 214 -10.74 -1.36 15.02
N CYS A 215 -9.93 -2.41 15.09
CA CYS A 215 -10.11 -3.54 15.99
C CYS A 215 -9.66 -3.17 17.41
N LYS A 216 -10.45 -2.35 18.12
CA LYS A 216 -10.12 -1.83 19.44
C LYS A 216 -10.03 -2.88 20.54
N ASN A 217 -10.87 -3.93 20.44
CA ASN A 217 -10.96 -5.00 21.44
C ASN A 217 -10.01 -6.16 21.13
N GLY A 218 -8.95 -5.89 20.36
CA GLY A 218 -8.09 -6.93 19.83
C GLY A 218 -8.69 -7.65 18.62
N PHE A 219 -7.97 -8.60 18.09
CA PHE A 219 -8.41 -9.39 16.95
C PHE A 219 -7.81 -10.80 17.00
N LYS A 220 -8.50 -11.74 16.36
CA LYS A 220 -8.13 -13.14 16.32
C LYS A 220 -8.19 -13.68 14.90
N PHE A 221 -7.15 -14.41 14.51
CA PHE A 221 -7.07 -15.16 13.26
C PHE A 221 -6.64 -16.59 13.58
N ASP A 222 -7.50 -17.56 13.34
CA ASP A 222 -7.24 -18.97 13.62
C ASP A 222 -6.63 -19.19 15.01
N ASN A 223 -5.33 -19.50 15.07
CA ASN A 223 -4.58 -19.76 16.31
C ASN A 223 -3.87 -18.52 16.88
N TYR A 224 -3.99 -17.37 16.23
CA TYR A 224 -3.33 -16.13 16.65
C TYR A 224 -4.34 -15.16 17.25
N GLU A 225 -4.04 -14.71 18.47
CA GLU A 225 -4.85 -13.72 19.18
C GLU A 225 -3.98 -12.52 19.56
N PHE A 226 -4.48 -11.34 19.23
CA PHE A 226 -3.77 -10.09 19.44
C PHE A 226 -4.56 -9.21 20.41
N PRO A 227 -3.87 -8.60 21.40
CA PRO A 227 -4.51 -7.77 22.39
C PRO A 227 -5.13 -6.51 21.77
N PRO A 228 -6.03 -5.83 22.47
CA PRO A 228 -6.49 -4.49 22.10
C PRO A 228 -5.33 -3.51 21.97
N TYR A 229 -5.44 -2.57 21.05
CA TYR A 229 -4.48 -1.46 21.00
C TYR A 229 -4.57 -0.61 22.28
N ASN A 230 -3.43 -0.42 22.92
CA ASN A 230 -3.28 0.46 24.07
C ASN A 230 -2.93 1.88 23.59
N MET A 231 -3.55 2.91 24.19
CA MET A 231 -3.35 4.30 23.79
C MET A 231 -1.93 4.78 24.04
N ASP A 232 -1.38 4.48 25.22
CA ASP A 232 -0.04 4.94 25.60
C ASP A 232 1.03 4.30 24.73
N GLU A 233 0.89 3.00 24.42
CA GLU A 233 1.75 2.29 23.48
C GLU A 233 1.63 2.87 22.07
N CYS A 234 0.42 3.21 21.63
CA CYS A 234 0.19 3.84 20.33
C CYS A 234 0.88 5.21 20.23
N LEU A 235 0.75 6.06 21.25
CA LEU A 235 1.42 7.36 21.32
C LEU A 235 2.95 7.22 21.36
N GLN A 236 3.43 6.24 22.09
CA GLN A 236 4.86 5.92 22.17
C GLN A 236 5.39 5.43 20.83
N PHE A 237 4.65 4.55 20.14
CA PHE A 237 4.96 4.08 18.79
C PHE A 237 5.05 5.25 17.81
N ILE A 238 4.08 6.17 17.81
CA ILE A 238 4.11 7.36 16.95
C ILE A 238 5.38 8.17 17.18
N ARG A 239 5.73 8.47 18.45
CA ARG A 239 6.94 9.22 18.78
C ARG A 239 8.22 8.53 18.29
N PHE A 240 8.32 7.21 18.44
CA PHE A 240 9.46 6.44 17.96
C PHE A 240 9.55 6.44 16.42
N VAL A 241 8.43 6.24 15.75
CA VAL A 241 8.39 6.29 14.28
C VAL A 241 8.86 7.65 13.78
N MET A 242 8.31 8.75 14.33
CA MET A 242 8.68 10.10 13.90
C MET A 242 10.15 10.39 14.13
N LYS A 243 10.70 10.01 15.29
CA LYS A 243 12.14 10.15 15.56
C LYS A 243 13.01 9.34 14.61
N LYS A 244 12.61 8.10 14.26
CA LYS A 244 13.37 7.24 13.32
C LYS A 244 13.37 7.74 11.89
N THR A 245 12.25 8.33 11.45
CA THR A 245 12.03 8.77 10.07
C THR A 245 12.44 10.23 9.82
N GLU A 246 12.72 10.99 10.87
CA GLU A 246 13.11 12.40 10.80
C GLU A 246 14.30 12.60 9.82
N GLY A 247 14.12 13.49 8.84
CA GLY A 247 15.11 13.78 7.80
C GLY A 247 15.41 12.63 6.82
N LYS A 248 14.74 11.48 6.93
CA LYS A 248 15.02 10.28 6.11
C LYS A 248 13.83 9.86 5.26
N ALA A 249 12.62 9.93 5.81
CA ALA A 249 11.42 9.46 5.15
C ALA A 249 10.18 10.25 5.58
N THR A 250 9.18 10.25 4.71
CA THR A 250 7.84 10.79 5.04
C THR A 250 6.95 9.69 5.62
N VAL A 251 6.04 10.05 6.51
CA VAL A 251 5.08 9.14 7.13
C VAL A 251 3.67 9.64 6.88
N TYR A 252 2.83 8.80 6.32
CA TYR A 252 1.39 9.00 6.19
C TYR A 252 0.66 8.12 7.21
N TRP A 253 0.04 8.76 8.19
CA TRP A 253 -0.82 8.09 9.17
C TRP A 253 -2.21 7.88 8.58
N LYS A 254 -2.60 6.63 8.43
CA LYS A 254 -3.89 6.28 7.84
C LYS A 254 -5.06 6.65 8.76
N ASN A 255 -6.24 6.78 8.18
CA ASN A 255 -7.46 7.13 8.92
C ASN A 255 -7.70 6.20 10.14
N SER A 256 -7.30 4.94 10.06
CA SER A 256 -7.40 4.01 11.19
C SER A 256 -6.63 4.48 12.44
N PHE A 257 -5.46 5.11 12.29
CA PHE A 257 -4.74 5.76 13.40
C PHE A 257 -5.47 7.01 13.88
N VAL A 258 -5.91 7.87 12.95
CA VAL A 258 -6.62 9.11 13.28
C VAL A 258 -7.89 8.78 14.07
N GLU A 259 -8.71 7.87 13.58
CA GLU A 259 -9.94 7.41 14.22
C GLU A 259 -9.69 6.81 15.61
N PHE A 260 -8.63 6.04 15.78
CA PHE A 260 -8.26 5.48 17.06
C PHE A 260 -7.90 6.57 18.08
N LEU A 261 -7.08 7.53 17.70
CA LEU A 261 -6.69 8.66 18.54
C LEU A 261 -7.87 9.58 18.87
N GLU A 262 -8.80 9.82 17.95
CA GLU A 262 -9.98 10.67 18.16
C GLU A 262 -11.02 10.06 19.09
N GLN A 263 -11.16 8.74 19.06
CA GLN A 263 -12.13 8.04 19.90
C GLN A 263 -11.73 8.01 21.38
N SER A 264 -10.45 8.16 21.69
CA SER A 264 -9.96 8.27 23.07
C SER A 264 -10.29 9.61 23.72
N LYS A 265 -10.67 10.62 22.93
CA LYS A 265 -11.12 11.95 23.44
C LYS A 265 -12.48 11.94 24.12
N LYS A 266 -13.22 10.84 24.06
CA LYS A 266 -14.46 10.67 24.86
C LYS A 266 -14.16 10.37 26.34
N ASP A 267 -12.91 10.02 26.66
CA ASP A 267 -12.38 9.92 28.02
C ASP A 267 -11.43 11.12 28.24
N PRO A 268 -11.60 11.94 29.30
CA PRO A 268 -11.02 13.29 29.39
C PRO A 268 -9.55 13.33 29.81
N GLN A 269 -8.67 12.69 29.09
CA GLN A 269 -7.23 12.97 29.12
C GLN A 269 -6.83 13.54 27.75
N PRO A 270 -6.78 14.89 27.60
CA PRO A 270 -6.39 15.45 26.32
C PRO A 270 -4.93 15.17 26.05
N VAL A 271 -4.64 14.53 24.91
CA VAL A 271 -3.29 14.58 24.34
C VAL A 271 -3.03 16.04 23.98
N CYS A 272 -2.52 16.81 24.94
CA CYS A 272 -2.11 18.21 24.78
C CYS A 272 -3.14 19.19 24.17
N GLY A 273 -4.45 18.96 24.33
CA GLY A 273 -5.47 19.92 23.85
C GLY A 273 -5.68 19.98 22.33
N MET A 274 -5.00 19.16 21.54
CA MET A 274 -5.02 19.16 20.08
C MET A 274 -5.90 18.05 19.49
N THR A 275 -6.36 18.25 18.25
CA THR A 275 -6.99 17.19 17.46
C THR A 275 -5.93 16.13 17.09
N ALA A 276 -6.34 14.89 16.81
CA ALA A 276 -5.41 13.84 16.38
C ALA A 276 -4.66 14.25 15.10
N ARG A 277 -5.31 14.95 14.18
CA ARG A 277 -4.66 15.49 12.98
C ARG A 277 -3.65 16.58 13.29
N GLU A 278 -3.97 17.52 14.18
CA GLU A 278 -3.03 18.55 14.66
C GLU A 278 -1.85 17.93 15.38
N PHE A 279 -2.08 16.93 16.24
CA PHE A 279 -1.01 16.19 16.91
C PHE A 279 -0.08 15.51 15.88
N LEU A 280 -0.65 14.83 14.89
CA LEU A 280 0.14 14.17 13.85
C LEU A 280 0.80 15.18 12.89
N SER A 281 0.20 16.36 12.68
CA SER A 281 0.72 17.43 11.80
C SER A 281 1.83 18.27 12.42
N GLN A 282 2.08 18.17 13.73
CA GLN A 282 3.21 18.87 14.38
C GLN A 282 4.58 18.37 13.90
N TRP A 283 4.63 17.22 13.24
CA TRP A 283 5.84 16.73 12.61
C TRP A 283 5.82 17.09 11.12
N PRO A 284 6.79 17.90 10.61
CA PRO A 284 6.74 18.52 9.29
C PRO A 284 6.76 17.56 8.08
N HIS A 285 6.66 16.27 8.31
CA HIS A 285 6.64 15.24 7.26
C HIS A 285 5.37 14.38 7.25
N SER A 286 4.37 14.74 8.06
CA SER A 286 3.05 14.15 7.97
C SER A 286 2.15 15.15 7.30
N VAL A 287 1.80 15.02 6.05
CA VAL A 287 0.56 15.53 5.47
C VAL A 287 0.57 15.50 3.95
N ASN A 288 -0.42 14.89 3.35
CA ASN A 288 -1.18 15.29 2.16
C ASN A 288 -0.43 16.00 1.01
N ASP A 289 0.72 15.48 0.54
CA ASP A 289 1.29 15.99 -0.69
C ASP A 289 1.92 14.87 -1.55
N MET A 290 1.09 13.93 -1.98
CA MET A 290 1.43 13.13 -3.17
C MET A 290 1.08 13.86 -4.47
N GLY A 291 0.73 15.16 -4.38
CA GLY A 291 0.31 16.00 -5.51
C GLY A 291 1.17 17.20 -5.85
N GLN A 292 2.22 17.53 -5.08
CA GLN A 292 2.95 18.81 -5.32
C GLN A 292 4.49 18.75 -5.27
N SER A 293 5.14 17.64 -5.29
CA SER A 293 6.61 17.63 -5.39
C SER A 293 7.09 17.51 -6.84
N ASN A 294 6.80 18.50 -7.68
CA ASN A 294 7.57 18.79 -8.90
C ASN A 294 7.33 20.26 -9.31
N LYS A 295 7.82 21.19 -8.50
CA LYS A 295 8.21 22.53 -8.95
C LYS A 295 9.65 22.74 -8.49
N GLY A 296 10.56 22.49 -9.39
CA GLY A 296 11.99 22.71 -9.25
C GLY A 296 12.71 22.00 -10.35
#